data_f0e13b2bd84345a10eb8e397fe8230b4
#
_entry.id   f0e13b2bd84345a10eb8e397fe8230b4
#
_cell.length_a   1.000
_cell.length_b   1.000
_cell.length_c   1.000
_cell.angle_alpha   90.00
_cell.angle_beta   90.00
_cell.angle_gamma   90.00
#
_symmetry.space_group_name_H-M   'P 1'
#
loop_
_entity.id
_entity.type
_entity.pdbx_description
1 polymer ?
#
loop_
_entity_poly.entity_id
_entity_poly.type
_entity_poly.pdbx_seq_one_letter_code
_entity_poly.pdbx_strand_id
1 'polypeptide(L)'
;MPYRRLPNTDQARVRALKAAVEKGDVYNVRDLAISLKTLFEARNFLQRFEAAQIYYTQCYENQSRASRKHQANVKTARLYISHFIQVLNLAVLRDEIKAVHKKLYDLPDANVVPDLLSEASLVE
;
A
#
# COMPACT_ATOMS: atom_id res chain seq x y z
N MET A 1 37.12 15.04 18.60
CA MET A 1 35.78 15.59 18.38
C MET A 1 34.76 14.48 18.21
N PRO A 2 33.65 14.54 18.88
CA PRO A 2 32.60 13.54 18.61
C PRO A 2 32.14 13.67 17.16
N TYR A 3 32.16 12.56 16.45
CA TYR A 3 31.69 12.49 15.08
C TYR A 3 30.18 12.73 15.03
N ARG A 4 29.74 13.85 14.45
CA ARG A 4 28.33 14.11 14.24
C ARG A 4 27.87 13.43 12.95
N ARG A 5 27.05 12.42 13.08
CA ARG A 5 26.43 11.78 11.93
C ARG A 5 25.46 12.75 11.26
N LEU A 6 25.52 12.81 9.94
CA LEU A 6 24.53 13.53 9.17
C LEU A 6 23.14 12.90 9.36
N PRO A 7 22.06 13.70 9.32
CA PRO A 7 20.71 13.15 9.43
C PRO A 7 20.44 12.19 8.27
N ASN A 8 20.09 10.96 8.60
CA ASN A 8 19.88 9.87 7.64
C ASN A 8 18.41 9.47 7.46
N THR A 9 17.53 9.96 8.31
CA THR A 9 16.08 9.73 8.17
C THR A 9 15.39 11.01 7.69
N ASP A 10 14.23 10.85 7.04
CA ASP A 10 13.47 12.00 6.55
C ASP A 10 13.02 12.92 7.69
N GLN A 11 12.59 12.34 8.81
CA GLN A 11 12.23 13.12 10.00
C GLN A 11 13.42 13.90 10.58
N ALA A 12 14.61 13.29 10.61
CA ALA A 12 15.82 13.96 11.09
C ALA A 12 16.26 15.08 10.14
N ARG A 13 16.11 14.88 8.82
CA ARG A 13 16.38 15.90 7.80
C ARG A 13 15.44 17.09 7.93
N VAL A 14 14.14 16.85 8.12
CA VAL A 14 13.14 17.91 8.35
C VAL A 14 13.47 18.69 9.62
N ARG A 15 13.77 18.00 10.71
CA ARG A 15 14.15 18.67 11.97
C ARG A 15 15.39 19.53 11.82
N ALA A 16 16.40 19.03 11.11
CA ALA A 16 17.63 19.79 10.85
C ALA A 16 17.37 21.05 10.02
N LEU A 17 16.55 20.93 8.96
CA LEU A 17 16.17 22.06 8.12
C LEU A 17 15.31 23.09 8.88
N LYS A 18 14.36 22.66 9.68
CA LYS A 18 13.55 23.55 10.54
C LYS A 18 14.42 24.30 11.53
N ALA A 19 15.33 23.61 12.21
CA ALA A 19 16.25 24.25 13.14
C ALA A 19 17.15 25.28 12.45
N ALA A 20 17.65 24.98 11.25
CA ALA A 20 18.47 25.91 10.47
C ALA A 20 17.68 27.16 10.05
N VAL A 21 16.45 27.00 9.59
CA VAL A 21 15.56 28.11 9.20
C VAL A 21 15.18 28.97 10.41
N GLU A 22 14.79 28.36 11.52
CA GLU A 22 14.45 29.07 12.77
C GLU A 22 15.62 29.89 13.28
N LYS A 23 16.82 29.33 13.32
CA LYS A 23 18.03 30.06 13.72
C LYS A 23 18.35 31.19 12.73
N GLY A 24 18.16 30.97 11.45
CA GLY A 24 18.34 31.98 10.42
C GLY A 24 17.40 33.19 10.60
N ASP A 25 16.22 32.98 11.15
CA ASP A 25 15.25 34.05 11.43
C ASP A 25 15.55 34.83 12.71
N VAL A 26 16.19 34.19 13.68
CA VAL A 26 16.48 34.78 14.99
C VAL A 26 17.80 35.57 15.02
N TYR A 27 18.82 35.07 14.34
CA TYR A 27 20.16 35.69 14.34
C TYR A 27 20.31 36.72 13.22
N ASN A 28 21.11 37.77 13.50
CA ASN A 28 21.50 38.75 12.50
C ASN A 28 22.31 38.08 11.38
N VAL A 29 22.11 38.51 10.13
CA VAL A 29 22.81 38.00 8.94
C VAL A 29 24.34 38.00 9.11
N ARG A 30 24.89 38.98 9.83
CA ARG A 30 26.33 39.09 10.10
C ARG A 30 26.87 37.97 10.98
N ASP A 31 26.03 37.37 11.80
CA ASP A 31 26.40 36.34 12.77
C ASP A 31 26.15 34.92 12.23
N LEU A 32 25.58 34.81 11.04
CA LEU A 32 25.30 33.55 10.39
C LEU A 32 26.49 33.05 9.57
N ALA A 33 26.80 31.78 9.70
CA ALA A 33 27.85 31.10 8.91
C ALA A 33 27.44 30.84 7.45
N ILE A 34 26.18 31.09 7.09
CA ILE A 34 25.62 30.85 5.76
C ILE A 34 25.09 32.13 5.12
N SER A 35 25.10 32.18 3.79
CA SER A 35 24.56 33.32 3.05
C SER A 35 23.02 33.37 3.10
N LEU A 36 22.46 34.58 2.89
CA LEU A 36 21.01 34.75 2.75
C LEU A 36 20.43 33.91 1.61
N LYS A 37 21.17 33.75 0.53
CA LYS A 37 20.75 32.92 -0.59
C LYS A 37 20.58 31.46 -0.17
N THR A 38 21.55 30.92 0.56
CA THR A 38 21.49 29.54 1.07
C THR A 38 20.33 29.35 2.04
N LEU A 39 20.09 30.34 2.91
CA LEU A 39 18.96 30.30 3.84
C LEU A 39 17.62 30.31 3.10
N PHE A 40 17.49 31.14 2.07
CA PHE A 40 16.29 31.19 1.23
C PHE A 40 16.04 29.87 0.48
N GLU A 41 17.10 29.28 -0.07
CA GLU A 41 17.05 27.97 -0.72
C GLU A 41 16.63 26.87 0.27
N ALA A 42 17.15 26.93 1.51
CA ALA A 42 16.78 25.98 2.56
C ALA A 42 15.29 26.09 2.94
N ARG A 43 14.74 27.30 3.04
CA ARG A 43 13.30 27.50 3.28
C ARG A 43 12.44 26.94 2.17
N ASN A 44 12.78 27.23 0.92
CA ASN A 44 12.05 26.74 -0.23
C ASN A 44 12.11 25.21 -0.31
N PHE A 45 13.27 24.64 -0.05
CA PHE A 45 13.45 23.19 -0.02
C PHE A 45 12.65 22.54 1.11
N LEU A 46 12.62 23.13 2.29
CA LEU A 46 11.83 22.66 3.42
C LEU A 46 10.34 22.60 3.08
N GLN A 47 9.79 23.65 2.47
CA GLN A 47 8.38 23.67 2.04
C GLN A 47 8.08 22.56 1.02
N ARG A 48 8.95 22.38 0.05
CA ARG A 48 8.80 21.32 -0.95
C ARG A 48 8.92 19.93 -0.35
N PHE A 49 9.82 19.77 0.59
CA PHE A 49 10.03 18.49 1.26
C PHE A 49 8.84 18.12 2.15
N GLU A 50 8.30 19.05 2.91
CA GLU A 50 7.10 18.84 3.71
C GLU A 50 5.87 18.53 2.83
N ALA A 51 5.70 19.24 1.73
CA ALA A 51 4.62 18.95 0.76
C ALA A 51 4.76 17.54 0.16
N ALA A 52 5.98 17.14 -0.18
CA ALA A 52 6.27 15.79 -0.68
C ALA A 52 5.97 14.71 0.36
N GLN A 53 6.26 14.94 1.63
CA GLN A 53 5.95 14.01 2.71
C GLN A 53 4.43 13.85 2.90
N ILE A 54 3.67 14.94 2.86
CA ILE A 54 2.20 14.91 2.95
C ILE A 54 1.63 14.11 1.77
N TYR A 55 2.11 14.37 0.57
CA TYR A 55 1.69 13.64 -0.63
C TYR A 55 2.01 12.14 -0.52
N TYR A 56 3.20 11.79 -0.07
CA TYR A 56 3.59 10.40 0.17
C TYR A 56 2.68 9.70 1.17
N THR A 57 2.35 10.36 2.28
CA THR A 57 1.45 9.82 3.31
C THR A 57 0.06 9.57 2.73
N GLN A 58 -0.48 10.50 1.95
CA GLN A 58 -1.78 10.36 1.28
C GLN A 58 -1.78 9.18 0.30
N CYS A 59 -0.73 9.04 -0.50
CA CYS A 59 -0.59 7.92 -1.43
C CYS A 59 -0.52 6.58 -0.69
N TYR A 60 0.23 6.52 0.39
CA TYR A 60 0.35 5.33 1.22
C TYR A 60 -1.00 4.93 1.86
N GLU A 61 -1.73 5.89 2.40
CA GLU A 61 -3.06 5.66 2.97
C GLU A 61 -4.05 5.17 1.91
N ASN A 62 -4.03 5.76 0.73
CA ASN A 62 -4.88 5.34 -0.40
C ASN A 62 -4.54 3.93 -0.85
N GLN A 63 -3.26 3.59 -0.96
CA GLN A 63 -2.81 2.24 -1.29
C GLN A 63 -3.25 1.23 -0.24
N SER A 64 -3.09 1.54 1.04
CA SER A 64 -3.50 0.67 2.13
C SER A 64 -5.01 0.43 2.15
N ARG A 65 -5.80 1.46 1.86
CA ARG A 65 -7.26 1.36 1.76
C ARG A 65 -7.67 0.49 0.57
N ALA A 66 -7.06 0.72 -0.59
CA ALA A 66 -7.31 -0.06 -1.79
C ALA A 66 -6.93 -1.54 -1.59
N SER A 67 -5.81 -1.82 -0.95
CA SER A 67 -5.36 -3.18 -0.63
C SER A 67 -6.35 -3.90 0.31
N ARG A 68 -6.82 -3.23 1.36
CA ARG A 68 -7.84 -3.82 2.26
C ARG A 68 -9.14 -4.13 1.54
N LYS A 69 -9.60 -3.22 0.67
CA LYS A 69 -10.81 -3.43 -0.15
C LYS A 69 -10.62 -4.62 -1.10
N HIS A 70 -9.47 -4.69 -1.75
CA HIS A 70 -9.13 -5.81 -2.63
C HIS A 70 -9.12 -7.15 -1.88
N GLN A 71 -8.48 -7.22 -0.71
CA GLN A 71 -8.46 -8.42 0.12
C GLN A 71 -9.87 -8.85 0.55
N ALA A 72 -10.73 -7.90 0.93
CA ALA A 72 -12.12 -8.17 1.27
C ALA A 72 -12.90 -8.72 0.06
N ASN A 73 -12.69 -8.17 -1.13
CA ASN A 73 -13.32 -8.63 -2.37
C ASN A 73 -12.87 -10.06 -2.73
N VAL A 74 -11.57 -10.34 -2.60
CA VAL A 74 -11.01 -11.69 -2.82
C VAL A 74 -11.61 -12.70 -1.86
N LYS A 75 -11.72 -12.36 -0.58
CA LYS A 75 -12.36 -13.22 0.43
C LYS A 75 -13.82 -13.51 0.08
N THR A 76 -14.56 -12.49 -0.31
CA THR A 76 -15.96 -12.64 -0.72
C THR A 76 -16.09 -13.52 -1.97
N ALA A 77 -15.24 -13.30 -2.98
CA ALA A 77 -15.21 -14.12 -4.19
C ALA A 77 -14.95 -15.60 -3.88
N ARG A 78 -14.00 -15.90 -3.01
CA ARG A 78 -13.73 -17.28 -2.56
C ARG A 78 -14.96 -17.94 -1.95
N LEU A 79 -15.68 -17.22 -1.09
CA LEU A 79 -16.89 -17.76 -0.45
C LEU A 79 -17.97 -18.08 -1.48
N TYR A 80 -18.24 -17.18 -2.43
CA TYR A 80 -19.24 -17.41 -3.47
C TYR A 80 -18.87 -18.55 -4.41
N ILE A 81 -17.63 -18.59 -4.89
CA ILE A 81 -17.16 -19.65 -5.80
C ILE A 81 -17.17 -20.99 -5.09
N SER A 82 -16.65 -21.07 -3.87
CA SER A 82 -16.67 -22.30 -3.07
C SER A 82 -18.10 -22.81 -2.85
N HIS A 83 -19.02 -21.92 -2.48
CA HIS A 83 -20.42 -22.26 -2.30
C HIS A 83 -21.06 -22.79 -3.59
N PHE A 84 -20.83 -22.12 -4.72
CA PHE A 84 -21.34 -22.55 -6.02
C PHE A 84 -20.87 -23.97 -6.36
N ILE A 85 -19.57 -24.24 -6.20
CA ILE A 85 -18.99 -25.56 -6.50
C ILE A 85 -19.58 -26.64 -5.57
N GLN A 86 -19.75 -26.34 -4.30
CA GLN A 86 -20.35 -27.27 -3.34
C GLN A 86 -21.81 -27.58 -3.70
N VAL A 87 -22.59 -26.58 -4.05
CA VAL A 87 -24.00 -26.75 -4.47
C VAL A 87 -24.06 -27.58 -5.76
N LEU A 88 -23.19 -27.30 -6.73
CA LEU A 88 -23.12 -28.05 -7.98
C LEU A 88 -22.75 -29.53 -7.72
N ASN A 89 -21.78 -29.80 -6.87
CA ASN A 89 -21.40 -31.15 -6.49
C ASN A 89 -22.53 -31.90 -5.80
N LEU A 90 -23.29 -31.25 -4.93
CA LEU A 90 -24.47 -31.84 -4.29
C LEU A 90 -25.59 -32.12 -5.29
N ALA A 91 -25.82 -31.24 -6.24
CA ALA A 91 -26.81 -31.45 -7.30
C ALA A 91 -26.47 -32.66 -8.18
N VAL A 92 -25.18 -32.86 -8.46
CA VAL A 92 -24.70 -34.06 -9.19
C VAL A 92 -24.91 -35.31 -8.36
N LEU A 93 -24.62 -35.31 -7.04
CA LEU A 93 -24.83 -36.43 -6.16
C LEU A 93 -26.32 -36.81 -6.02
N ARG A 94 -27.23 -35.85 -6.14
CA ARG A 94 -28.69 -36.06 -6.09
C ARG A 94 -29.30 -36.43 -7.45
N ASP A 95 -28.48 -36.62 -8.46
CA ASP A 95 -28.91 -36.89 -9.84
C ASP A 95 -29.79 -35.79 -10.46
N GLU A 96 -29.79 -34.58 -9.88
CA GLU A 96 -30.49 -33.42 -10.43
C GLU A 96 -29.81 -32.85 -11.68
N ILE A 97 -28.48 -32.94 -11.71
CA ILE A 97 -27.62 -32.50 -12.82
C ILE A 97 -26.67 -33.62 -13.20
N LYS A 98 -26.46 -33.83 -14.51
CA LYS A 98 -25.53 -34.83 -15.00
C LYS A 98 -24.07 -34.40 -14.75
N ALA A 99 -23.21 -35.33 -14.35
CA ALA A 99 -21.78 -35.08 -14.10
C ALA A 99 -21.02 -34.47 -15.30
N VAL A 100 -21.50 -34.69 -16.54
CA VAL A 100 -20.97 -34.08 -17.75
C VAL A 100 -21.00 -32.55 -17.71
N HIS A 101 -21.95 -31.95 -17.04
CA HIS A 101 -22.06 -30.48 -16.92
C HIS A 101 -20.92 -29.86 -16.08
N LYS A 102 -20.25 -30.62 -15.24
CA LYS A 102 -19.06 -30.17 -14.52
C LYS A 102 -17.91 -29.79 -15.45
N LYS A 103 -17.80 -30.46 -16.59
CA LYS A 103 -16.77 -30.16 -17.61
C LYS A 103 -16.91 -28.77 -18.20
N LEU A 104 -18.12 -28.20 -18.20
CA LEU A 104 -18.35 -26.82 -18.66
C LEU A 104 -17.65 -25.77 -17.78
N TYR A 105 -17.32 -26.14 -16.56
CA TYR A 105 -16.67 -25.29 -15.57
C TYR A 105 -15.24 -25.74 -15.26
N ASP A 106 -14.68 -26.62 -16.08
CA ASP A 106 -13.34 -27.22 -15.86
C ASP A 106 -13.15 -27.84 -14.47
N LEU A 107 -14.23 -28.35 -13.87
CA LEU A 107 -14.19 -28.96 -12.56
C LEU A 107 -13.83 -30.45 -12.65
N PRO A 108 -13.07 -30.98 -11.67
CA PRO A 108 -12.75 -32.40 -11.61
C PRO A 108 -14.01 -33.25 -11.41
N ASP A 109 -13.98 -34.51 -11.89
CA ASP A 109 -15.08 -35.45 -11.70
C ASP A 109 -15.32 -35.81 -10.23
N ALA A 110 -14.29 -35.67 -9.39
CA ALA A 110 -14.41 -35.84 -7.94
C ALA A 110 -15.20 -34.69 -7.30
N ASN A 111 -15.99 -35.00 -6.25
CA ASN A 111 -16.78 -34.00 -5.54
C ASN A 111 -15.92 -33.19 -4.54
N VAL A 112 -14.88 -32.53 -5.07
CA VAL A 112 -13.89 -31.76 -4.32
C VAL A 112 -13.94 -30.29 -4.75
N VAL A 113 -13.81 -29.38 -3.79
CA VAL A 113 -13.63 -27.95 -4.10
C VAL A 113 -12.18 -27.71 -4.47
N PRO A 114 -11.88 -27.10 -5.64
CA PRO A 114 -10.53 -26.75 -6.01
C PRO A 114 -9.89 -25.76 -5.04
N ASP A 115 -8.57 -25.67 -5.07
CA ASP A 115 -7.84 -24.67 -4.31
C ASP A 115 -8.11 -23.27 -4.87
N LEU A 116 -8.67 -22.39 -4.05
CA LEU A 116 -9.00 -20.99 -4.39
C LEU A 116 -8.11 -19.98 -3.64
N LEU A 117 -6.90 -20.41 -3.22
CA LEU A 117 -6.00 -19.57 -2.43
C LEU A 117 -5.33 -18.45 -3.23
N SER A 118 -5.08 -18.66 -4.52
CA SER A 118 -4.49 -17.64 -5.38
C SER A 118 -5.56 -16.80 -6.11
N GLU A 119 -5.23 -15.55 -6.43
CA GLU A 119 -6.10 -14.70 -7.24
C GLU A 119 -6.30 -15.25 -8.66
N ALA A 120 -5.25 -15.84 -9.22
CA ALA A 120 -5.33 -16.51 -10.53
C ALA A 120 -6.37 -17.63 -10.53
N SER A 121 -6.40 -18.48 -9.49
CA SER A 121 -7.37 -19.57 -9.37
C SER A 121 -8.82 -19.10 -9.19
N LEU A 122 -9.04 -17.84 -8.79
CA LEU A 122 -10.38 -17.26 -8.67
C LEU A 122 -10.93 -16.75 -10.02
N VAL A 123 -10.06 -16.48 -10.97
CA VAL A 123 -10.41 -15.89 -12.29
C VAL A 123 -10.56 -16.97 -13.37
N GLU A 124 -9.84 -18.09 -13.25
CA GLU A 124 -10.01 -19.25 -14.12
C GLU A 124 -11.36 -19.97 -13.89
#